data_6c78e5c306aa6d101f02d17ee142c468
#
_entry.id   6c78e5c306aa6d101f02d17ee142c468
#
_cell.length_a   1.000
_cell.length_b   1.000
_cell.length_c   1.000
_cell.angle_alpha   90.00
_cell.angle_beta   90.00
_cell.angle_gamma   90.00
#
_symmetry.space_group_name_H-M   'P 1'
#
loop_
_entity.id
_entity.type
_entity.pdbx_description
1 polymer ?
#
loop_
_entity_poly.entity_id
_entity_poly.type
_entity_poly.pdbx_seq_one_letter_code
_entity_poly.pdbx_strand_id
1 'polypeptide(L)'
;MLMQARIERRTLPDTGRVIAISDVHGNLEYLQGLLKKLDLRDEDTLVFCGDILEKGRYSLETLRYIMRLASERRVLAVLGNCDFWQDAIYRATPASDEYCKRYLLSDSAGWGPGLLAQMCQEAGFVMGRGMDMEEFRRVIGAAYAPEFRFLESLPHVIDTEHYVFVHGGLPEGGREDWDGWKCMKNDNFLGQGRSFDRWVIVGHWPVTLYGTDTVCANPIIERERKIISIDGGCVLKDDGQLNALIIPYNGSEDFQVEHYDPFPVRRVKSAQKGSEKSIYIRWGDNIVRILERG
;
A
#
# COMPACT_ATOMS: atom_id res chain seq x y z
N MET A 1 9.86 8.85 20.45
CA MET A 1 9.51 10.22 20.01
C MET A 1 8.37 10.06 19.03
N LEU A 2 7.24 10.74 19.27
CA LEU A 2 6.12 10.73 18.32
C LEU A 2 6.59 11.36 17.01
N MET A 3 6.30 10.71 15.89
CA MET A 3 6.58 11.24 14.57
C MET A 3 5.41 12.10 14.13
N GLN A 4 5.60 13.43 14.08
CA GLN A 4 4.56 14.35 13.62
C GLN A 4 4.09 13.98 12.21
N ALA A 5 2.79 13.84 11.99
CA ALA A 5 2.25 13.59 10.66
C ALA A 5 2.51 14.76 9.72
N ARG A 6 3.01 14.46 8.52
CA ARG A 6 3.13 15.44 7.44
C ARG A 6 1.83 15.40 6.63
N ILE A 7 1.09 16.51 6.68
CA ILE A 7 -0.19 16.66 5.98
C ILE A 7 0.02 17.63 4.84
N GLU A 8 -0.21 17.19 3.63
CA GLU A 8 -0.09 18.02 2.45
C GLU A 8 -1.47 18.40 1.90
N ARG A 9 -1.77 19.70 1.83
CA ARG A 9 -2.99 20.18 1.18
C ARG A 9 -2.78 20.27 -0.32
N ARG A 10 -3.70 19.67 -1.07
CA ARG A 10 -3.70 19.66 -2.53
C ARG A 10 -5.06 20.02 -3.08
N THR A 11 -5.05 20.77 -4.17
CA THR A 11 -6.22 20.96 -5.01
C THR A 11 -6.17 19.96 -6.15
N LEU A 12 -7.20 19.16 -6.29
CA LEU A 12 -7.34 18.27 -7.45
C LEU A 12 -7.91 19.06 -8.63
N PRO A 13 -7.53 18.72 -9.86
CA PRO A 13 -8.14 19.34 -11.04
C PRO A 13 -9.63 19.05 -11.12
N ASP A 14 -10.38 19.98 -11.72
CA ASP A 14 -11.80 19.83 -11.99
C ASP A 14 -12.08 18.87 -13.16
N THR A 15 -11.07 18.57 -13.97
CA THR A 15 -11.15 17.68 -15.13
C THR A 15 -10.29 16.45 -14.97
N GLY A 16 -10.71 15.36 -15.60
CA GLY A 16 -10.04 14.07 -15.49
C GLY A 16 -10.49 13.25 -14.29
N ARG A 17 -10.20 11.97 -14.33
CA ARG A 17 -10.48 11.05 -13.23
C ARG A 17 -9.41 11.19 -12.15
N VAL A 18 -9.81 10.93 -10.91
CA VAL A 18 -8.86 10.67 -9.81
C VAL A 18 -8.89 9.17 -9.54
N ILE A 19 -7.74 8.52 -9.63
CA ILE A 19 -7.64 7.06 -9.56
C ILE A 19 -6.73 6.72 -8.38
N ALA A 20 -7.31 6.18 -7.31
CA ALA A 20 -6.58 5.78 -6.11
C ALA A 20 -6.24 4.28 -6.15
N ILE A 21 -4.97 3.96 -5.89
CA ILE A 21 -4.42 2.60 -5.86
C ILE A 21 -3.63 2.46 -4.55
N SER A 22 -3.71 1.31 -3.88
CA SER A 22 -2.99 1.06 -2.63
C SER A 22 -2.39 -0.34 -2.59
N ASP A 23 -1.37 -0.53 -1.74
CA ASP A 23 -0.84 -1.84 -1.39
C ASP A 23 -0.34 -2.64 -2.60
N VAL A 24 0.48 -1.99 -3.42
CA VAL A 24 1.11 -2.60 -4.60
C VAL A 24 2.15 -3.65 -4.19
N HIS A 25 2.84 -3.40 -3.06
CA HIS A 25 3.78 -4.33 -2.45
C HIS A 25 4.83 -4.89 -3.43
N GLY A 26 5.47 -4.04 -4.24
CA GLY A 26 6.51 -4.49 -5.17
C GLY A 26 6.01 -5.46 -6.25
N ASN A 27 4.70 -5.50 -6.51
CA ASN A 27 4.13 -6.33 -7.56
C ASN A 27 3.92 -5.53 -8.85
N LEU A 28 5.02 -5.30 -9.56
CA LEU A 28 5.04 -4.49 -10.78
C LEU A 28 4.10 -5.03 -11.86
N GLU A 29 3.99 -6.35 -12.00
CA GLU A 29 3.13 -6.97 -13.01
C GLU A 29 1.66 -6.63 -12.78
N TYR A 30 1.19 -6.67 -11.51
CA TYR A 30 -0.18 -6.29 -11.16
C TYR A 30 -0.42 -4.80 -11.42
N LEU A 31 0.54 -3.94 -11.04
CA LEU A 31 0.43 -2.50 -11.30
C LEU A 31 0.32 -2.22 -12.81
N GLN A 32 1.20 -2.80 -13.62
CA GLN A 32 1.18 -2.61 -15.07
C GLN A 32 -0.09 -3.16 -15.71
N GLY A 33 -0.55 -4.33 -15.25
CA GLY A 33 -1.79 -4.95 -15.69
C GLY A 33 -3.01 -4.07 -15.38
N LEU A 34 -3.08 -3.52 -14.15
CA LEU A 34 -4.15 -2.61 -13.73
C LEU A 34 -4.13 -1.31 -14.54
N LEU A 35 -2.97 -0.66 -14.68
CA LEU A 35 -2.86 0.59 -15.44
C LEU A 35 -3.24 0.40 -16.92
N LYS A 36 -2.91 -0.76 -17.50
CA LYS A 36 -3.34 -1.10 -18.86
C LYS A 36 -4.86 -1.24 -18.97
N LYS A 37 -5.52 -1.86 -17.99
CA LYS A 37 -7.00 -1.97 -17.94
C LYS A 37 -7.68 -0.61 -17.79
N LEU A 38 -7.07 0.28 -17.02
CA LEU A 38 -7.61 1.61 -16.74
C LEU A 38 -7.61 2.54 -17.95
N ASP A 39 -6.79 2.26 -18.97
CA ASP A 39 -6.65 3.10 -20.17
C ASP A 39 -6.49 4.59 -19.78
N LEU A 40 -5.36 4.90 -19.14
CA LEU A 40 -5.11 6.21 -18.53
C LEU A 40 -5.09 7.33 -19.55
N ARG A 41 -5.79 8.42 -19.26
CA ARG A 41 -5.83 9.66 -20.03
C ARG A 41 -4.80 10.65 -19.48
N ASP A 42 -4.42 11.63 -20.29
CA ASP A 42 -3.41 12.63 -19.88
C ASP A 42 -3.90 13.52 -18.73
N GLU A 43 -5.21 13.77 -18.66
CA GLU A 43 -5.84 14.55 -17.60
C GLU A 43 -6.04 13.79 -16.29
N ASP A 44 -5.89 12.46 -16.26
CA ASP A 44 -6.09 11.67 -15.05
C ASP A 44 -5.04 11.98 -13.98
N THR A 45 -5.46 11.92 -12.73
CA THR A 45 -4.60 12.00 -11.54
C THR A 45 -4.52 10.63 -10.88
N LEU A 46 -3.33 10.07 -10.79
CA LEU A 46 -3.09 8.86 -10.00
C LEU A 46 -2.78 9.25 -8.55
N VAL A 47 -3.32 8.49 -7.59
CA VAL A 47 -3.03 8.63 -6.16
C VAL A 47 -2.64 7.28 -5.59
N PHE A 48 -1.37 7.12 -5.20
CA PHE A 48 -0.91 5.92 -4.51
C PHE A 48 -1.11 6.10 -3.00
N CYS A 49 -1.94 5.24 -2.40
CA CYS A 49 -2.29 5.30 -0.99
C CYS A 49 -1.35 4.45 -0.10
N GLY A 50 -0.05 4.43 -0.40
CA GLY A 50 0.99 3.77 0.39
C GLY A 50 1.15 2.28 0.13
N ASP A 51 2.14 1.69 0.83
CA ASP A 51 2.60 0.31 0.70
C ASP A 51 2.89 -0.07 -0.77
N ILE A 52 3.70 0.78 -1.40
CA ILE A 52 4.20 0.58 -2.75
C ILE A 52 5.20 -0.58 -2.78
N LEU A 53 5.96 -0.75 -1.69
CA LEU A 53 7.14 -1.57 -1.57
C LEU A 53 6.90 -2.80 -0.70
N GLU A 54 7.90 -3.67 -0.68
CA GLU A 54 8.01 -4.85 0.16
C GLU A 54 7.04 -5.98 -0.20
N LYS A 55 7.31 -7.17 0.32
CA LYS A 55 6.51 -8.39 0.15
C LYS A 55 6.45 -8.96 -1.28
N GLY A 56 6.51 -8.12 -2.32
CA GLY A 56 6.61 -8.55 -3.71
C GLY A 56 8.06 -8.62 -4.20
N ARG A 57 8.24 -9.18 -5.39
CA ARG A 57 9.59 -9.51 -5.92
C ARG A 57 10.33 -8.31 -6.53
N TYR A 58 9.64 -7.21 -6.82
CA TYR A 58 10.16 -6.14 -7.68
C TYR A 58 9.99 -4.77 -7.02
N SER A 59 10.36 -4.63 -5.71
CA SER A 59 10.19 -3.37 -4.98
C SER A 59 10.97 -2.21 -5.63
N LEU A 60 12.22 -2.43 -6.01
CA LEU A 60 13.05 -1.40 -6.61
C LEU A 60 12.54 -0.97 -7.99
N GLU A 61 12.20 -1.93 -8.84
CA GLU A 61 11.63 -1.66 -10.16
C GLU A 61 10.25 -1.00 -10.07
N THR A 62 9.43 -1.39 -9.09
CA THR A 62 8.12 -0.77 -8.83
C THR A 62 8.29 0.67 -8.40
N LEU A 63 9.22 0.96 -7.49
CA LEU A 63 9.54 2.32 -7.07
C LEU A 63 9.96 3.18 -8.26
N ARG A 64 10.93 2.72 -9.05
CA ARG A 64 11.42 3.41 -10.24
C ARG A 64 10.32 3.61 -11.29
N TYR A 65 9.43 2.65 -11.43
CA TYR A 65 8.28 2.76 -12.33
C TYR A 65 7.34 3.88 -11.89
N ILE A 66 7.01 3.97 -10.60
CA ILE A 66 6.14 5.03 -10.05
C ILE A 66 6.84 6.40 -10.11
N MET A 67 8.15 6.46 -9.82
CA MET A 67 8.93 7.71 -9.99
C MET A 67 8.90 8.20 -11.44
N ARG A 68 9.03 7.31 -12.42
CA ARG A 68 8.90 7.65 -13.83
C ARG A 68 7.48 8.14 -14.16
N LEU A 69 6.43 7.44 -13.72
CA LEU A 69 5.06 7.91 -13.88
C LEU A 69 4.86 9.32 -13.29
N ALA A 70 5.46 9.60 -12.13
CA ALA A 70 5.38 10.92 -11.49
C ALA A 70 6.13 12.02 -12.28
N SER A 71 7.10 11.66 -13.10
CA SER A 71 7.78 12.61 -13.99
C SER A 71 7.02 12.87 -15.31
N GLU A 72 6.16 11.96 -15.71
CA GLU A 72 5.47 11.99 -17.00
C GLU A 72 4.01 12.47 -16.89
N ARG A 73 3.39 12.31 -15.71
CA ARG A 73 1.98 12.63 -15.48
C ARG A 73 1.71 13.07 -14.05
N ARG A 74 0.48 13.45 -13.76
CA ARG A 74 0.07 13.85 -12.41
C ARG A 74 -0.07 12.62 -11.52
N VAL A 75 0.87 12.47 -10.59
CA VAL A 75 0.90 11.43 -9.57
C VAL A 75 1.02 12.07 -8.20
N LEU A 76 0.18 11.65 -7.29
CA LEU A 76 0.26 11.93 -5.86
C LEU A 76 0.51 10.60 -5.14
N ALA A 77 1.21 10.62 -4.02
CA ALA A 77 1.40 9.42 -3.21
C ALA A 77 1.52 9.77 -1.73
N VAL A 78 0.99 8.93 -0.87
CA VAL A 78 1.23 8.97 0.57
C VAL A 78 2.14 7.84 0.99
N LEU A 79 2.82 8.02 2.10
CA LEU A 79 3.72 7.02 2.67
C LEU A 79 2.92 5.91 3.36
N GLY A 80 3.21 4.65 3.02
CA GLY A 80 2.76 3.46 3.74
C GLY A 80 3.79 2.97 4.76
N ASN A 81 3.41 2.05 5.64
CA ASN A 81 4.33 1.54 6.66
C ASN A 81 5.44 0.66 6.06
N CYS A 82 5.21 0.03 4.93
CA CYS A 82 6.23 -0.74 4.22
C CYS A 82 7.16 0.13 3.36
N ASP A 83 6.86 1.42 3.19
CA ASP A 83 7.66 2.36 2.41
C ASP A 83 8.65 3.15 3.29
N PHE A 84 8.58 3.01 4.63
CA PHE A 84 9.29 3.83 5.59
C PHE A 84 10.73 3.33 5.83
N TRP A 85 11.61 3.50 4.82
CA TRP A 85 13.03 3.08 4.88
C TRP A 85 14.03 4.21 5.13
N GLN A 86 13.61 5.47 5.04
CA GLN A 86 14.48 6.63 5.19
C GLN A 86 15.17 6.70 6.56
N ASP A 87 14.55 6.23 7.63
CA ASP A 87 15.18 6.21 8.95
C ASP A 87 16.38 5.26 9.01
N ALA A 88 16.35 4.14 8.30
CA ALA A 88 17.47 3.22 8.21
C ALA A 88 18.69 3.84 7.52
N ILE A 89 18.46 4.80 6.63
CA ILE A 89 19.51 5.47 5.85
C ILE A 89 19.95 6.79 6.50
N TYR A 90 19.01 7.64 6.94
CA TYR A 90 19.32 9.01 7.34
C TYR A 90 19.34 9.24 8.85
N ARG A 91 18.71 8.38 9.64
CA ARG A 91 18.56 8.51 11.10
C ARG A 91 19.03 7.28 11.85
N ALA A 92 20.30 6.94 11.61
CA ALA A 92 20.92 5.78 12.21
C ALA A 92 20.87 5.80 13.75
N THR A 93 20.34 4.73 14.30
CA THR A 93 20.44 4.39 15.73
C THR A 93 20.84 2.94 15.86
N PRO A 94 21.43 2.49 16.99
CA PRO A 94 21.72 1.06 17.18
C PRO A 94 20.51 0.15 17.00
N ALA A 95 19.31 0.61 17.36
CA ALA A 95 18.07 -0.14 17.20
C ALA A 95 17.65 -0.23 15.71
N SER A 96 17.78 0.86 14.96
CA SER A 96 17.48 0.84 13.51
C SER A 96 18.49 -0.01 12.74
N ASP A 97 19.75 -0.02 13.17
CA ASP A 97 20.80 -0.85 12.58
C ASP A 97 20.53 -2.34 12.78
N GLU A 98 20.20 -2.74 13.99
CA GLU A 98 19.85 -4.13 14.29
C GLU A 98 18.59 -4.57 13.55
N TYR A 99 17.58 -3.71 13.48
CA TYR A 99 16.39 -3.97 12.70
C TYR A 99 16.69 -4.14 11.21
N CYS A 100 17.50 -3.23 10.64
CA CYS A 100 17.89 -3.28 9.23
C CYS A 100 18.72 -4.53 8.92
N LYS A 101 19.71 -4.88 9.77
CA LYS A 101 20.47 -6.12 9.61
C LYS A 101 19.59 -7.37 9.65
N ARG A 102 18.70 -7.44 10.63
CA ARG A 102 17.76 -8.56 10.74
C ARG A 102 16.87 -8.67 9.52
N TYR A 103 16.35 -7.54 9.02
CA TYR A 103 15.53 -7.48 7.83
C TYR A 103 16.30 -7.95 6.59
N LEU A 104 17.49 -7.43 6.33
CA LEU A 104 18.33 -7.81 5.20
C LEU A 104 18.76 -9.28 5.19
N LEU A 105 18.85 -9.89 6.37
CA LEU A 105 19.24 -11.29 6.54
C LEU A 105 18.05 -12.23 6.75
N SER A 106 16.84 -11.68 6.89
CA SER A 106 15.64 -12.51 6.98
C SER A 106 15.31 -13.04 5.60
N ASP A 107 15.15 -14.36 5.53
CA ASP A 107 14.40 -14.97 4.43
C ASP A 107 12.95 -14.57 4.66
N SER A 108 12.51 -13.50 3.98
CA SER A 108 11.23 -12.85 4.22
C SER A 108 10.06 -13.75 3.78
N ALA A 109 9.89 -14.86 4.48
CA ALA A 109 8.73 -15.75 4.46
C ALA A 109 8.21 -16.13 3.04
N GLY A 110 9.14 -16.30 2.08
CA GLY A 110 8.80 -16.71 0.72
C GLY A 110 8.34 -15.58 -0.22
N TRP A 111 8.37 -14.32 0.21
CA TRP A 111 7.97 -13.18 -0.63
C TRP A 111 9.10 -12.62 -1.52
N GLY A 112 10.33 -13.04 -1.29
CA GLY A 112 11.51 -12.56 -2.01
C GLY A 112 12.21 -11.40 -1.29
N PRO A 113 13.32 -10.88 -1.88
CA PRO A 113 14.11 -9.82 -1.29
C PRO A 113 13.33 -8.50 -1.28
N GLY A 114 13.30 -7.80 -0.14
CA GLY A 114 12.72 -6.46 -0.04
C GLY A 114 13.60 -5.38 -0.70
N LEU A 115 13.15 -4.11 -0.64
CA LEU A 115 13.79 -2.99 -1.31
C LEU A 115 15.30 -2.89 -1.06
N LEU A 116 15.70 -2.83 0.22
CA LEU A 116 17.12 -2.66 0.57
C LEU A 116 17.99 -3.86 0.13
N ALA A 117 17.43 -5.06 0.15
CA ALA A 117 18.14 -6.25 -0.32
C ALA A 117 18.32 -6.22 -1.86
N GLN A 118 17.30 -5.77 -2.59
CA GLN A 118 17.40 -5.58 -4.05
C GLN A 118 18.45 -4.50 -4.40
N MET A 119 18.47 -3.39 -3.65
CA MET A 119 19.49 -2.35 -3.80
C MET A 119 20.91 -2.88 -3.53
N CYS A 120 21.08 -3.68 -2.47
CA CYS A 120 22.36 -4.33 -2.18
C CYS A 120 22.80 -5.27 -3.30
N GLN A 121 21.88 -6.09 -3.83
CA GLN A 121 22.16 -7.00 -4.93
C GLN A 121 22.56 -6.26 -6.20
N GLU A 122 21.85 -5.21 -6.58
CA GLU A 122 22.16 -4.39 -7.75
C GLU A 122 23.52 -3.66 -7.60
N ALA A 123 23.80 -3.13 -6.40
CA ALA A 123 25.04 -2.42 -6.11
C ALA A 123 26.25 -3.36 -5.88
N GLY A 124 26.06 -4.67 -5.82
CA GLY A 124 27.11 -5.62 -5.45
C GLY A 124 27.56 -5.51 -3.98
N PHE A 125 26.73 -4.95 -3.11
CA PHE A 125 27.03 -4.84 -1.69
C PHE A 125 26.79 -6.17 -0.97
N VAL A 126 27.82 -6.68 -0.27
CA VAL A 126 27.76 -7.99 0.38
C VAL A 126 27.01 -7.87 1.72
N MET A 127 25.85 -8.49 1.78
CA MET A 127 25.05 -8.59 3.01
C MET A 127 25.58 -9.73 3.90
N GLY A 128 25.64 -9.50 5.21
CA GLY A 128 26.05 -10.51 6.18
C GLY A 128 25.91 -10.02 7.62
N ARG A 129 26.01 -10.95 8.60
CA ARG A 129 25.88 -10.60 10.03
C ARG A 129 26.92 -9.57 10.50
N GLY A 130 28.10 -9.60 9.90
CA GLY A 130 29.21 -8.70 10.22
C GLY A 130 29.29 -7.46 9.35
N MET A 131 28.28 -7.15 8.53
CA MET A 131 28.32 -5.98 7.67
C MET A 131 28.37 -4.68 8.47
N ASP A 132 29.17 -3.73 7.96
CA ASP A 132 29.29 -2.40 8.52
C ASP A 132 28.08 -1.55 8.06
N MET A 133 27.28 -1.10 9.02
CA MET A 133 26.08 -0.30 8.74
C MET A 133 26.43 1.14 8.34
N GLU A 134 27.57 1.67 8.70
CA GLU A 134 28.03 2.98 8.24
C GLU A 134 28.42 2.90 6.76
N GLU A 135 29.16 1.86 6.39
CA GLU A 135 29.50 1.61 4.99
C GLU A 135 28.26 1.31 4.16
N PHE A 136 27.32 0.49 4.66
CA PHE A 136 26.02 0.24 4.01
C PHE A 136 25.31 1.55 3.69
N ARG A 137 25.14 2.44 4.67
CA ARG A 137 24.48 3.74 4.44
C ARG A 137 25.24 4.61 3.46
N ARG A 138 26.57 4.64 3.56
CA ARG A 138 27.40 5.41 2.64
C ARG A 138 27.27 4.93 1.19
N VAL A 139 27.30 3.61 0.96
CA VAL A 139 27.22 3.02 -0.38
C VAL A 139 25.78 3.06 -0.91
N ILE A 140 24.85 2.47 -0.19
CA ILE A 140 23.46 2.33 -0.63
C ILE A 140 22.73 3.69 -0.59
N GLY A 141 22.95 4.49 0.46
CA GLY A 141 22.37 5.83 0.53
C GLY A 141 22.83 6.77 -0.58
N ALA A 142 24.10 6.67 -1.03
CA ALA A 142 24.59 7.46 -2.15
C ALA A 142 24.11 6.92 -3.51
N ALA A 143 24.18 5.61 -3.71
CA ALA A 143 23.80 4.97 -4.97
C ALA A 143 22.30 5.15 -5.31
N TYR A 144 21.44 5.12 -4.27
CA TYR A 144 19.97 5.20 -4.40
C TYR A 144 19.39 6.49 -3.81
N ALA A 145 20.18 7.55 -3.78
CA ALA A 145 19.73 8.84 -3.24
C ALA A 145 18.47 9.42 -3.92
N PRO A 146 18.23 9.26 -5.22
CA PRO A 146 16.98 9.68 -5.85
C PRO A 146 15.75 8.93 -5.29
N GLU A 147 15.86 7.60 -5.14
CA GLU A 147 14.80 6.74 -4.63
C GLU A 147 14.46 7.11 -3.18
N PHE A 148 15.47 7.27 -2.32
CA PHE A 148 15.26 7.67 -0.93
C PHE A 148 14.68 9.08 -0.80
N ARG A 149 15.13 10.04 -1.64
CA ARG A 149 14.53 11.39 -1.65
C ARG A 149 13.07 11.37 -2.10
N PHE A 150 12.72 10.52 -3.05
CA PHE A 150 11.33 10.34 -3.45
C PHE A 150 10.49 9.85 -2.26
N LEU A 151 10.90 8.76 -1.60
CA LEU A 151 10.19 8.23 -0.41
C LEU A 151 10.12 9.25 0.72
N GLU A 152 11.21 10.00 0.98
CA GLU A 152 11.24 11.04 2.00
C GLU A 152 10.29 12.21 1.69
N SER A 153 10.05 12.49 0.42
CA SER A 153 9.14 13.55 -0.01
C SER A 153 7.66 13.23 0.22
N LEU A 154 7.29 11.94 0.35
CA LEU A 154 5.90 11.51 0.48
C LEU A 154 5.30 11.97 1.81
N PRO A 155 4.14 12.66 1.81
CA PRO A 155 3.40 12.99 3.03
C PRO A 155 2.74 11.74 3.63
N HIS A 156 2.31 11.82 4.89
CA HIS A 156 1.47 10.78 5.51
C HIS A 156 0.01 10.91 5.10
N VAL A 157 -0.44 12.15 4.82
CA VAL A 157 -1.81 12.46 4.46
C VAL A 157 -1.83 13.48 3.32
N ILE A 158 -2.63 13.21 2.30
CA ILE A 158 -3.00 14.21 1.28
C ILE A 158 -4.43 14.65 1.56
N ASP A 159 -4.59 15.94 1.86
CA ASP A 159 -5.84 16.58 2.25
C ASP A 159 -6.35 17.44 1.10
N THR A 160 -7.49 17.06 0.51
CA THR A 160 -8.14 17.82 -0.57
C THR A 160 -9.49 18.37 -0.12
N GLU A 161 -10.18 19.09 -0.97
CA GLU A 161 -11.48 19.67 -0.64
C GLU A 161 -12.53 18.59 -0.31
N HIS A 162 -12.56 17.50 -1.07
CA HIS A 162 -13.60 16.45 -0.98
C HIS A 162 -13.08 15.14 -0.41
N TYR A 163 -11.78 14.87 -0.53
CA TYR A 163 -11.17 13.58 -0.19
C TYR A 163 -9.95 13.76 0.69
N VAL A 164 -9.71 12.77 1.53
CA VAL A 164 -8.48 12.60 2.31
C VAL A 164 -7.88 11.26 1.95
N PHE A 165 -6.66 11.25 1.45
CA PHE A 165 -5.92 10.03 1.15
C PHE A 165 -4.88 9.78 2.24
N VAL A 166 -4.91 8.60 2.82
CA VAL A 166 -4.03 8.19 3.90
C VAL A 166 -3.87 6.67 3.85
N HIS A 167 -2.71 6.14 4.20
CA HIS A 167 -2.49 4.71 4.09
C HIS A 167 -3.30 3.90 5.12
N GLY A 168 -3.01 4.05 6.42
CA GLY A 168 -3.66 3.25 7.47
C GLY A 168 -4.96 3.85 7.97
N GLY A 169 -5.05 5.17 8.05
CA GLY A 169 -6.21 5.89 8.58
C GLY A 169 -5.83 7.14 9.34
N LEU A 170 -6.83 7.90 9.76
CA LEU A 170 -6.63 9.13 10.50
C LEU A 170 -6.60 8.84 12.01
N PRO A 171 -5.59 9.33 12.75
CA PRO A 171 -5.58 9.27 14.21
C PRO A 171 -6.75 10.04 14.85
N GLU A 172 -7.02 9.79 16.12
CA GLU A 172 -7.93 10.61 16.91
C GLU A 172 -7.29 11.96 17.28
N GLY A 173 -8.12 12.93 17.67
CA GLY A 173 -7.67 14.25 18.08
C GLY A 173 -7.49 15.25 16.95
N GLY A 174 -6.87 16.37 17.25
CA GLY A 174 -6.57 17.44 16.30
C GLY A 174 -5.44 17.05 15.34
N ARG A 175 -5.44 17.66 14.15
CA ARG A 175 -4.42 17.36 13.10
C ARG A 175 -2.99 17.67 13.57
N GLU A 176 -2.85 18.62 14.47
CA GLU A 176 -1.58 19.03 15.08
C GLU A 176 -0.98 17.94 15.97
N ASP A 177 -1.81 17.02 16.47
CA ASP A 177 -1.41 15.93 17.36
C ASP A 177 -1.26 14.60 16.62
N TRP A 178 -1.51 14.56 15.32
CA TRP A 178 -1.48 13.29 14.58
C TRP A 178 -0.06 12.72 14.50
N ASP A 179 0.04 11.45 14.88
CA ASP A 179 1.25 10.65 14.73
C ASP A 179 1.32 10.07 13.32
N GLY A 180 2.40 10.36 12.60
CA GLY A 180 2.64 9.85 11.25
C GLY A 180 2.67 8.33 11.17
N TRP A 181 3.20 7.66 12.21
CA TRP A 181 3.16 6.20 12.26
C TRP A 181 1.74 5.66 12.31
N LYS A 182 0.87 6.29 13.10
CA LYS A 182 -0.55 5.92 13.16
C LYS A 182 -1.30 6.22 11.86
N CYS A 183 -0.87 7.24 11.10
CA CYS A 183 -1.41 7.47 9.75
C CYS A 183 -1.04 6.36 8.78
N MET A 184 0.16 5.79 8.94
CA MET A 184 0.63 4.68 8.10
C MET A 184 0.13 3.31 8.59
N LYS A 185 0.01 3.11 9.91
CA LYS A 185 -0.36 1.82 10.50
C LYS A 185 -1.50 1.98 11.50
N ASN A 186 -2.70 1.74 11.02
CA ASN A 186 -3.93 1.83 11.79
C ASN A 186 -4.87 0.67 11.41
N ASP A 187 -4.61 -0.47 12.04
CA ASP A 187 -5.28 -1.73 11.73
C ASP A 187 -6.80 -1.61 11.92
N ASN A 188 -7.57 -2.22 11.03
CA ASN A 188 -9.04 -2.29 11.10
C ASN A 188 -9.72 -0.91 11.19
N PHE A 189 -9.24 0.08 10.41
CA PHE A 189 -9.74 1.46 10.49
C PHE A 189 -11.25 1.57 10.26
N LEU A 190 -11.78 0.89 9.24
CA LEU A 190 -13.22 0.86 8.96
C LEU A 190 -14.02 0.28 10.15
N GLY A 191 -13.49 -0.71 10.87
CA GLY A 191 -14.13 -1.34 12.01
C GLY A 191 -14.17 -0.47 13.28
N GLN A 192 -13.49 0.69 13.32
CA GLN A 192 -13.43 1.59 14.48
C GLN A 192 -14.71 2.41 14.70
N GLY A 193 -15.69 2.35 13.79
CA GLY A 193 -16.98 3.02 13.94
C GLY A 193 -16.96 4.55 13.77
N ARG A 194 -15.86 5.09 13.25
CA ARG A 194 -15.67 6.55 13.01
C ARG A 194 -16.41 6.99 11.75
N SER A 195 -16.81 8.26 11.71
CA SER A 195 -17.40 8.93 10.54
C SER A 195 -16.71 10.27 10.28
N PHE A 196 -16.79 10.75 9.05
CA PHE A 196 -16.09 11.93 8.58
C PHE A 196 -17.00 12.81 7.71
N ASP A 197 -16.68 14.11 7.65
CA ASP A 197 -17.41 15.06 6.79
C ASP A 197 -17.03 14.92 5.31
N ARG A 198 -15.82 14.41 5.05
CA ARG A 198 -15.25 14.15 3.72
C ARG A 198 -14.87 12.69 3.58
N TRP A 199 -14.74 12.24 2.36
CA TRP A 199 -14.33 10.87 2.09
C TRP A 199 -12.89 10.60 2.50
N VAL A 200 -12.68 9.59 3.35
CA VAL A 200 -11.36 9.11 3.77
C VAL A 200 -11.08 7.80 3.02
N ILE A 201 -10.06 7.83 2.16
CA ILE A 201 -9.66 6.70 1.33
C ILE A 201 -8.41 6.08 1.94
N VAL A 202 -8.49 4.78 2.28
CA VAL A 202 -7.44 4.05 3.00
C VAL A 202 -7.07 2.73 2.32
N GLY A 203 -5.83 2.28 2.54
CA GLY A 203 -5.31 0.95 2.24
C GLY A 203 -5.04 0.14 3.49
N HIS A 204 -3.85 -0.47 3.56
CA HIS A 204 -3.24 -1.12 4.72
C HIS A 204 -3.92 -2.39 5.23
N TRP A 205 -5.22 -2.36 5.42
CA TRP A 205 -5.98 -3.48 5.98
C TRP A 205 -6.76 -4.17 4.85
N PRO A 206 -6.34 -5.38 4.44
CA PRO A 206 -7.03 -6.09 3.36
C PRO A 206 -8.54 -6.16 3.59
N VAL A 207 -9.31 -5.75 2.60
CA VAL A 207 -10.78 -5.64 2.70
C VAL A 207 -11.42 -6.96 3.11
N THR A 208 -10.82 -8.09 2.74
CA THR A 208 -11.26 -9.43 3.12
C THR A 208 -11.21 -9.70 4.63
N LEU A 209 -10.47 -8.90 5.40
CA LEU A 209 -10.32 -9.05 6.85
C LEU A 209 -11.39 -8.30 7.67
N TYR A 210 -12.25 -7.49 7.03
CA TYR A 210 -13.32 -6.76 7.74
C TYR A 210 -14.51 -7.63 8.13
N GLY A 211 -14.52 -8.90 7.75
CA GLY A 211 -15.54 -9.86 8.24
C GLY A 211 -16.92 -9.62 7.65
N THR A 212 -17.00 -9.24 6.37
CA THR A 212 -18.27 -9.12 5.63
C THR A 212 -18.89 -10.48 5.37
N ASP A 213 -20.22 -10.55 5.20
CA ASP A 213 -20.97 -11.80 4.92
C ASP A 213 -20.46 -12.52 3.66
N THR A 214 -20.03 -11.73 2.68
CA THR A 214 -19.39 -12.25 1.47
C THR A 214 -17.95 -11.79 1.45
N VAL A 215 -17.01 -12.74 1.50
CA VAL A 215 -15.59 -12.43 1.38
C VAL A 215 -15.32 -12.00 -0.05
N CYS A 216 -14.88 -10.77 -0.21
CA CYS A 216 -14.58 -10.17 -1.50
C CYS A 216 -13.35 -9.26 -1.37
N ALA A 217 -12.48 -9.27 -2.37
CA ALA A 217 -11.30 -8.42 -2.40
C ALA A 217 -11.57 -7.03 -3.02
N ASN A 218 -12.81 -6.75 -3.46
CA ASN A 218 -13.17 -5.43 -3.98
C ASN A 218 -13.22 -4.37 -2.86
N PRO A 219 -12.99 -3.09 -3.19
CA PRO A 219 -13.09 -1.99 -2.25
C PRO A 219 -14.41 -1.95 -1.48
N ILE A 220 -14.33 -1.61 -0.20
CA ILE A 220 -15.51 -1.35 0.62
C ILE A 220 -15.78 0.15 0.63
N ILE A 221 -16.96 0.55 0.16
CA ILE A 221 -17.43 1.94 0.11
C ILE A 221 -18.50 2.13 1.19
N GLU A 222 -18.07 2.66 2.33
CA GLU A 222 -18.94 2.92 3.47
C GLU A 222 -19.49 4.36 3.39
N ARG A 223 -20.69 4.49 2.83
CA ARG A 223 -21.28 5.79 2.46
C ARG A 223 -21.71 6.63 3.66
N GLU A 224 -22.27 6.02 4.70
CA GLU A 224 -22.76 6.76 5.86
C GLU A 224 -21.63 7.38 6.67
N ARG A 225 -20.48 6.72 6.73
CA ARG A 225 -19.31 7.16 7.47
C ARG A 225 -18.26 7.84 6.60
N LYS A 226 -18.46 7.85 5.30
CA LYS A 226 -17.53 8.39 4.30
C LYS A 226 -16.12 7.81 4.40
N ILE A 227 -16.02 6.48 4.41
CA ILE A 227 -14.75 5.76 4.40
C ILE A 227 -14.73 4.81 3.20
N ILE A 228 -13.61 4.77 2.49
CA ILE A 228 -13.38 3.80 1.43
C ILE A 228 -12.09 3.05 1.72
N SER A 229 -12.17 1.72 1.89
CA SER A 229 -11.00 0.85 2.03
C SER A 229 -10.74 0.11 0.72
N ILE A 230 -9.51 0.23 0.19
CA ILE A 230 -9.18 -0.20 -1.17
C ILE A 230 -8.11 -1.30 -1.25
N ASP A 231 -7.54 -1.76 -0.14
CA ASP A 231 -6.54 -2.83 -0.13
C ASP A 231 -7.15 -4.17 -0.54
N GLY A 232 -6.83 -4.65 -1.73
CA GLY A 232 -7.31 -5.93 -2.28
C GLY A 232 -6.52 -7.16 -1.83
N GLY A 233 -5.52 -6.99 -0.95
CA GLY A 233 -4.65 -8.06 -0.47
C GLY A 233 -3.62 -8.52 -1.51
N CYS A 234 -3.24 -7.67 -2.46
CA CYS A 234 -2.21 -7.95 -3.45
C CYS A 234 -0.94 -8.50 -2.77
N VAL A 235 -0.40 -9.62 -3.26
CA VAL A 235 0.69 -10.44 -2.75
C VAL A 235 0.53 -11.01 -1.33
N LEU A 236 -0.33 -10.44 -0.49
CA LEU A 236 -0.56 -10.93 0.87
C LEU A 236 -1.49 -12.14 0.92
N LYS A 237 -2.26 -12.32 -0.11
CA LYS A 237 -3.20 -13.43 -0.28
C LYS A 237 -2.97 -14.10 -1.63
N ASP A 238 -3.05 -15.42 -1.66
CA ASP A 238 -2.89 -16.19 -2.89
C ASP A 238 -3.94 -15.83 -3.96
N ASP A 239 -5.09 -15.34 -3.52
CA ASP A 239 -6.21 -14.87 -4.34
C ASP A 239 -6.41 -13.35 -4.28
N GLY A 240 -5.41 -12.61 -3.82
CA GLY A 240 -5.44 -11.15 -3.74
C GLY A 240 -5.41 -10.48 -5.11
N GLN A 241 -5.96 -9.28 -5.16
CA GLN A 241 -6.01 -8.44 -6.35
C GLN A 241 -5.48 -7.03 -6.04
N LEU A 242 -5.06 -6.30 -7.07
CA LEU A 242 -4.75 -4.88 -6.97
C LEU A 242 -5.97 -4.07 -7.41
N ASN A 243 -6.48 -3.22 -6.52
CA ASN A 243 -7.65 -2.40 -6.77
C ASN A 243 -7.29 -0.99 -7.23
N ALA A 244 -8.16 -0.41 -8.05
CA ALA A 244 -8.25 1.00 -8.34
C ALA A 244 -9.64 1.53 -7.99
N LEU A 245 -9.70 2.54 -7.15
CA LEU A 245 -10.90 3.36 -6.95
C LEU A 245 -10.87 4.50 -7.98
N ILE A 246 -11.90 4.59 -8.80
CA ILE A 246 -12.02 5.61 -9.84
C ILE A 246 -13.07 6.63 -9.40
N ILE A 247 -12.66 7.87 -9.24
CA ILE A 247 -13.48 9.03 -8.98
C ILE A 247 -13.61 9.77 -10.32
N PRO A 248 -14.81 9.82 -10.95
CA PRO A 248 -14.97 10.30 -12.33
C PRO A 248 -14.52 11.75 -12.56
N TYR A 249 -14.68 12.60 -11.56
CA TYR A 249 -14.23 14.00 -11.53
C TYR A 249 -14.12 14.47 -10.08
N ASN A 250 -13.41 15.55 -9.83
CA ASN A 250 -13.23 16.11 -8.49
C ASN A 250 -14.57 16.49 -7.86
N GLY A 251 -14.86 16.01 -6.66
CA GLY A 251 -16.12 16.19 -5.93
C GLY A 251 -17.19 15.13 -6.23
N SER A 252 -16.94 14.18 -7.14
CA SER A 252 -17.90 13.09 -7.41
C SER A 252 -17.97 12.09 -6.26
N GLU A 253 -19.18 11.65 -5.96
CA GLU A 253 -19.46 10.50 -5.07
C GLU A 253 -19.91 9.25 -5.84
N ASP A 254 -19.84 9.29 -7.19
CA ASP A 254 -20.15 8.17 -8.07
C ASP A 254 -18.90 7.32 -8.31
N PHE A 255 -18.47 6.63 -7.27
CA PHE A 255 -17.26 5.83 -7.27
C PHE A 255 -17.40 4.59 -8.13
N GLN A 256 -16.39 4.35 -8.99
CA GLN A 256 -16.25 3.15 -9.79
C GLN A 256 -15.02 2.38 -9.31
N VAL A 257 -14.99 1.09 -9.59
CA VAL A 257 -13.91 0.20 -9.17
C VAL A 257 -13.42 -0.59 -10.36
N GLU A 258 -12.11 -0.66 -10.51
CA GLU A 258 -11.44 -1.61 -11.39
C GLU A 258 -10.44 -2.42 -10.56
N HIS A 259 -10.10 -3.60 -11.00
CA HIS A 259 -9.10 -4.43 -10.34
C HIS A 259 -8.29 -5.24 -11.35
N TYR A 260 -7.14 -5.71 -10.91
CA TYR A 260 -6.32 -6.64 -11.68
C TYR A 260 -5.84 -7.79 -10.80
N ASP A 261 -5.99 -8.98 -11.32
CA ASP A 261 -5.34 -10.22 -10.94
C ASP A 261 -5.06 -11.04 -12.20
N PRO A 262 -4.11 -11.97 -12.18
CA PRO A 262 -3.80 -12.82 -13.34
C PRO A 262 -4.66 -14.09 -13.40
N PHE A 263 -5.64 -14.26 -12.51
CA PHE A 263 -6.39 -15.49 -12.39
C PHE A 263 -7.44 -15.63 -13.47
N PRO A 264 -7.64 -16.85 -14.01
CA PRO A 264 -8.67 -17.08 -14.99
C PRO A 264 -10.07 -16.98 -14.37
N VAL A 265 -10.95 -16.23 -15.01
CA VAL A 265 -12.37 -16.20 -14.64
C VAL A 265 -12.95 -17.60 -14.82
N ARG A 266 -13.55 -18.14 -13.75
CA ARG A 266 -14.17 -19.47 -13.76
C ARG A 266 -15.65 -19.36 -13.45
N ARG A 267 -16.46 -20.17 -14.15
CA ARG A 267 -17.89 -20.25 -13.87
C ARG A 267 -18.13 -21.16 -12.66
N VAL A 268 -18.81 -20.64 -11.65
CA VAL A 268 -19.30 -21.44 -10.52
C VAL A 268 -20.31 -22.47 -11.03
N LYS A 269 -20.08 -23.75 -10.73
CA LYS A 269 -20.95 -24.86 -11.19
C LYS A 269 -22.12 -25.10 -10.27
N SER A 270 -21.97 -24.84 -8.97
CA SER A 270 -22.99 -25.07 -7.95
C SER A 270 -23.06 -23.89 -7.02
N ALA A 271 -24.28 -23.47 -6.64
CA ALA A 271 -24.47 -22.45 -5.64
C ALA A 271 -24.18 -23.04 -4.25
N GLN A 272 -23.46 -22.30 -3.42
CA GLN A 272 -23.31 -22.59 -2.00
C GLN A 272 -24.28 -21.72 -1.21
N LYS A 273 -25.00 -22.31 -0.23
CA LYS A 273 -25.77 -21.53 0.72
C LYS A 273 -24.81 -20.82 1.68
N GLY A 274 -25.14 -19.58 2.02
CA GLY A 274 -24.43 -18.85 3.06
C GLY A 274 -24.37 -19.70 4.35
N SER A 275 -23.24 -19.71 5.01
CA SER A 275 -22.99 -20.49 6.20
C SER A 275 -22.08 -19.71 7.15
N GLU A 276 -22.43 -19.66 8.43
CA GLU A 276 -21.55 -19.15 9.49
C GLU A 276 -20.24 -19.95 9.61
N LYS A 277 -20.19 -21.13 8.98
CA LYS A 277 -19.01 -21.99 8.88
C LYS A 277 -18.17 -21.73 7.64
N SER A 278 -18.57 -20.82 6.77
CA SER A 278 -17.73 -20.37 5.64
C SER A 278 -16.57 -19.57 6.21
N ILE A 279 -15.36 -20.08 6.06
CA ILE A 279 -14.17 -19.51 6.69
C ILE A 279 -13.28 -18.93 5.58
N TYR A 280 -12.98 -17.64 5.69
CA TYR A 280 -11.81 -17.07 5.06
C TYR A 280 -10.61 -17.25 6.01
N ILE A 281 -9.53 -17.87 5.56
CA ILE A 281 -8.33 -18.08 6.37
C ILE A 281 -7.66 -16.72 6.59
N ARG A 282 -7.67 -16.25 7.82
CA ARG A 282 -7.07 -14.98 8.24
C ARG A 282 -5.59 -15.18 8.58
N TRP A 283 -4.87 -14.09 8.75
CA TRP A 283 -3.52 -14.13 9.31
C TRP A 283 -3.53 -14.78 10.69
N GLY A 284 -2.57 -15.66 10.91
CA GLY A 284 -2.47 -16.45 12.14
C GLY A 284 -3.27 -17.76 12.12
N ASP A 285 -4.17 -17.94 11.16
CA ASP A 285 -4.85 -19.20 10.96
C ASP A 285 -3.93 -20.16 10.19
N ASN A 286 -3.67 -21.32 10.76
CA ASN A 286 -2.81 -22.31 10.13
C ASN A 286 -3.64 -23.46 9.55
N ILE A 287 -3.38 -23.83 8.31
CA ILE A 287 -3.89 -25.08 7.73
C ILE A 287 -3.06 -26.22 8.31
N VAL A 288 -3.62 -26.96 9.25
CA VAL A 288 -2.96 -28.11 9.87
C VAL A 288 -3.13 -29.39 9.06
N ARG A 289 -4.24 -29.52 8.31
CA ARG A 289 -4.53 -30.71 7.50
C ARG A 289 -5.61 -30.42 6.46
N ILE A 290 -5.37 -30.83 5.21
CA ILE A 290 -6.42 -30.90 4.18
C ILE A 290 -7.05 -32.28 4.27
N LEU A 291 -8.34 -32.34 4.60
CA LEU A 291 -9.07 -33.61 4.69
C LEU A 291 -9.64 -34.03 3.35
N GLU A 292 -10.06 -33.10 2.51
CA GLU A 292 -10.64 -33.35 1.19
C GLU A 292 -10.43 -32.14 0.29
N ARG A 293 -10.23 -32.39 -1.02
CA ARG A 293 -10.23 -31.34 -2.04
C ARG A 293 -11.47 -31.53 -2.89
N GLY A 294 -12.38 -30.56 -2.85
CA GLY A 294 -13.58 -30.50 -3.68
C GLY A 294 -13.32 -30.15 -5.14
#